data_9e3d860e0777be436d38d80421689bd8
#
_entry.id   9e3d860e0777be436d38d80421689bd8
#
_cell.length_a   1.000
_cell.length_b   1.000
_cell.length_c   1.000
_cell.angle_alpha   90.00
_cell.angle_beta   90.00
_cell.angle_gamma   90.00
#
_symmetry.space_group_name_H-M   'P 1'
#
loop_
_entity.id
_entity.type
_entity.pdbx_description
1 polymer ?
#
loop_
_entity_poly.entity_id
_entity_poly.type
_entity_poly.pdbx_seq_one_letter_code
_entity_poly.pdbx_strand_id
1 'polypeptide(L)'
;MKSKSTSVIGIDFGTTNTAVVRVTGIGEHGSKSLEVERFGENAGSPFSSIIAIPREGGKLVFGREVKERRLELAESHYIVPSLKSYIGSEREIISGRNRYSGEDVTCAFFKYLRKNIQKNYKVDIKEAALAFPVDFSAKARRSLKRAAERAGIRLIGVAGEATAAYISNRNNKEIYKAYRRIMVIDWGGGTLDISVLELKGTKVYESSIYGEKIGGDDIDLELAYRMHARLAATYGIDIEFDAMEAGNKDKLVSACEKAKIAFAFDEGDAVINLKKYGAFGDASVTLTYATFKDIVIPMIKSRALKAISAAMKQAQVSASGIDAVIMAGGSSGLKPFAHAVANVFGKEKIILPENTAWSVAAGVALLSLNSGQTAGKYMLNDDLGVVLSDGSVFPIFRKNVDSIGSKADPINFSIVEDTQNAHFVFANAENTIVYGKLNINVKGFLQENLQLAAKINEDQTVMIFVRNRYMGEEYGKRLELNKLTFYYDLEGLPGAEEIEEGAVYDEL
;
A
#
# COMPACT_ATOMS: atom_id res chain seq x y z
N MET A 1 18.02 -8.28 -34.88
CA MET A 1 17.75 -7.17 -33.94
C MET A 1 17.57 -7.78 -32.55
N LYS A 2 18.41 -7.43 -31.55
CA LYS A 2 18.21 -7.91 -30.18
C LYS A 2 16.90 -7.30 -29.65
N SER A 3 15.95 -8.14 -29.25
CA SER A 3 14.71 -7.68 -28.59
C SER A 3 15.12 -6.85 -27.37
N LYS A 4 14.64 -5.62 -27.27
CA LYS A 4 14.80 -4.83 -26.05
C LYS A 4 13.94 -5.47 -24.98
N SER A 5 14.54 -6.21 -24.05
CA SER A 5 13.84 -6.61 -22.83
C SER A 5 13.58 -5.33 -22.03
N THR A 6 12.33 -5.02 -21.77
CA THR A 6 11.95 -3.96 -20.84
C THR A 6 11.78 -4.57 -19.45
N SER A 7 12.41 -3.97 -18.46
CA SER A 7 12.25 -4.41 -17.07
C SER A 7 11.84 -3.26 -16.18
N VAL A 8 10.98 -3.53 -15.19
CA VAL A 8 10.49 -2.57 -14.21
C VAL A 8 10.69 -3.11 -12.81
N ILE A 9 11.16 -2.25 -11.92
CA ILE A 9 11.21 -2.53 -10.48
C ILE A 9 9.86 -2.12 -9.87
N GLY A 10 9.24 -3.07 -9.14
CA GLY A 10 8.07 -2.80 -8.32
C GLY A 10 8.42 -2.83 -6.85
N ILE A 11 7.88 -1.88 -6.09
CA ILE A 11 8.05 -1.77 -4.65
C ILE A 11 6.67 -1.76 -3.99
N ASP A 12 6.45 -2.70 -3.09
CA ASP A 12 5.37 -2.65 -2.13
C ASP A 12 5.92 -2.20 -0.77
N PHE A 13 5.60 -0.97 -0.37
CA PHE A 13 6.06 -0.38 0.88
C PHE A 13 5.09 -0.71 2.01
N GLY A 14 5.22 -1.91 2.57
CA GLY A 14 4.34 -2.41 3.62
C GLY A 14 4.66 -1.89 5.03
N THR A 15 3.72 -2.08 5.95
CA THR A 15 3.80 -1.68 7.37
C THR A 15 4.95 -2.39 8.09
N THR A 16 5.09 -3.69 7.88
CA THR A 16 6.10 -4.53 8.54
C THR A 16 7.22 -4.93 7.58
N ASN A 17 6.89 -5.23 6.33
CA ASN A 17 7.84 -5.68 5.32
C ASN A 17 7.65 -4.88 4.03
N THR A 18 8.75 -4.63 3.33
CA THR A 18 8.80 -4.03 1.99
C THR A 18 9.24 -5.08 0.99
N ALA A 19 8.38 -5.39 0.03
CA ALA A 19 8.70 -6.27 -1.08
C ALA A 19 9.25 -5.46 -2.27
N VAL A 20 10.32 -5.97 -2.88
CA VAL A 20 10.94 -5.37 -4.08
C VAL A 20 11.16 -6.45 -5.12
N VAL A 21 10.62 -6.26 -6.31
CA VAL A 21 10.75 -7.21 -7.42
C VAL A 21 11.23 -6.50 -8.68
N ARG A 22 11.86 -7.27 -9.57
CA ARG A 22 12.06 -6.87 -10.96
C ARG A 22 11.19 -7.76 -11.85
N VAL A 23 10.34 -7.15 -12.65
CA VAL A 23 9.57 -7.84 -13.68
C VAL A 23 10.18 -7.52 -15.03
N THR A 24 10.50 -8.55 -15.80
CA THR A 24 11.07 -8.44 -17.14
C THR A 24 10.11 -9.05 -18.14
N GLY A 25 9.71 -8.27 -19.14
CA GLY A 25 8.96 -8.77 -20.29
C GLY A 25 9.93 -9.30 -21.34
N ILE A 26 9.87 -10.59 -21.63
CA ILE A 26 10.64 -11.24 -22.69
C ILE A 26 9.67 -11.48 -23.85
N GLY A 27 9.87 -10.81 -25.00
CA GLY A 27 9.03 -10.98 -26.18
C GLY A 27 9.83 -11.28 -27.42
N GLU A 28 9.67 -12.48 -28.00
CA GLU A 28 9.90 -12.75 -29.42
C GLU A 28 8.58 -13.30 -30.00
N HIS A 29 8.15 -12.67 -31.11
CA HIS A 29 7.03 -13.15 -31.97
C HIS A 29 5.79 -13.71 -31.25
N GLY A 30 5.09 -12.89 -30.49
CA GLY A 30 3.72 -13.18 -30.07
C GLY A 30 3.52 -13.89 -28.71
N SER A 31 4.56 -14.43 -28.08
CA SER A 31 4.47 -14.96 -26.69
C SER A 31 5.29 -14.09 -25.74
N LYS A 32 4.62 -13.32 -24.89
CA LYS A 32 5.29 -12.59 -23.80
C LYS A 32 5.39 -13.51 -22.59
N SER A 33 6.58 -14.01 -22.30
CA SER A 33 6.86 -14.58 -20.99
C SER A 33 7.28 -13.48 -20.01
N LEU A 34 6.87 -13.59 -18.76
CA LEU A 34 7.21 -12.67 -17.70
C LEU A 34 8.14 -13.36 -16.71
N GLU A 35 9.27 -12.75 -16.43
CA GLU A 35 10.16 -13.21 -15.37
C GLU A 35 10.05 -12.26 -14.17
N VAL A 36 9.89 -12.83 -12.97
CA VAL A 36 9.81 -12.10 -11.71
C VAL A 36 11.00 -12.47 -10.83
N GLU A 37 11.94 -11.54 -10.68
CA GLU A 37 13.05 -11.64 -9.75
C GLU A 37 12.71 -10.92 -8.44
N ARG A 38 12.94 -11.56 -7.30
CA ARG A 38 12.61 -11.05 -5.96
C ARG A 38 13.88 -10.65 -5.24
N PHE A 39 13.87 -9.44 -4.66
CA PHE A 39 14.99 -8.91 -3.89
C PHE A 39 14.65 -8.88 -2.41
N GLY A 40 15.38 -9.61 -1.59
CA GLY A 40 15.15 -9.71 -0.16
C GLY A 40 16.42 -9.52 0.68
N GLU A 41 16.26 -9.34 1.97
CA GLU A 41 17.39 -9.22 2.92
C GLU A 41 18.17 -10.53 3.05
N ASN A 42 17.44 -11.64 3.08
CA ASN A 42 17.95 -13.00 3.04
C ASN A 42 17.18 -13.74 1.95
N ALA A 43 17.76 -14.79 1.39
CA ALA A 43 17.11 -15.56 0.34
C ALA A 43 15.65 -15.89 0.69
N GLY A 44 14.70 -15.25 0.00
CA GLY A 44 13.28 -15.55 0.08
C GLY A 44 12.44 -14.72 1.07
N SER A 45 12.99 -13.69 1.75
CA SER A 45 12.20 -12.83 2.65
C SER A 45 12.23 -11.37 2.20
N PRO A 46 11.08 -10.64 2.20
CA PRO A 46 11.05 -9.20 1.98
C PRO A 46 11.90 -8.42 3.00
N PHE A 47 12.22 -7.18 2.70
CA PHE A 47 12.95 -6.29 3.62
C PHE A 47 12.06 -5.88 4.79
N SER A 48 12.57 -5.97 6.02
CA SER A 48 11.82 -5.52 7.21
C SER A 48 11.74 -3.99 7.25
N SER A 49 10.52 -3.43 7.27
CA SER A 49 10.25 -1.98 7.21
C SER A 49 10.45 -1.29 8.56
N ILE A 50 11.59 -1.53 9.20
CA ILE A 50 11.91 -1.08 10.55
C ILE A 50 13.28 -0.40 10.58
N ILE A 51 13.41 0.62 11.44
CA ILE A 51 14.65 1.36 11.65
C ILE A 51 14.88 1.62 13.14
N ALA A 52 16.12 1.57 13.56
CA ALA A 52 16.55 2.01 14.89
C ALA A 52 17.42 3.26 14.76
N ILE A 53 17.06 4.31 15.49
CA ILE A 53 17.70 5.61 15.49
C ILE A 53 18.39 5.81 16.84
N PRO A 54 19.73 5.91 16.93
CA PRO A 54 20.43 6.09 18.20
C PRO A 54 19.91 7.34 18.95
N ARG A 55 19.72 7.26 20.28
CA ARG A 55 19.18 8.37 21.07
C ARG A 55 20.10 9.60 21.09
N GLU A 56 21.39 9.37 21.12
CA GLU A 56 22.42 10.43 21.22
C GLU A 56 23.10 10.77 19.89
N GLY A 57 22.51 10.34 18.78
CA GLY A 57 23.10 10.46 17.45
C GLY A 57 24.01 9.29 17.13
N GLY A 58 24.32 9.13 15.83
CA GLY A 58 25.14 8.02 15.36
C GLY A 58 24.58 7.37 14.09
N LYS A 59 25.01 6.14 13.82
CA LYS A 59 24.65 5.40 12.62
C LYS A 59 23.27 4.73 12.80
N LEU A 60 22.38 4.94 11.86
CA LEU A 60 21.09 4.27 11.80
C LEU A 60 21.26 2.76 11.53
N VAL A 61 20.43 1.94 12.18
CA VAL A 61 20.34 0.50 11.95
C VAL A 61 19.03 0.20 11.24
N PHE A 62 18.99 -0.79 10.33
CA PHE A 62 17.88 -1.03 9.44
C PHE A 62 17.50 -2.49 9.36
N GLY A 63 16.25 -2.73 8.99
CA GLY A 63 15.77 -3.98 8.48
C GLY A 63 15.84 -5.11 9.49
N ARG A 64 16.26 -6.28 9.03
CA ARG A 64 16.26 -7.51 9.81
C ARG A 64 17.10 -7.44 11.08
N GLU A 65 18.23 -6.76 11.04
CA GLU A 65 19.06 -6.56 12.24
C GLU A 65 18.26 -5.88 13.36
N VAL A 66 17.47 -4.86 13.02
CA VAL A 66 16.60 -4.20 14.01
C VAL A 66 15.48 -5.11 14.44
N LYS A 67 14.86 -5.86 13.50
CA LYS A 67 13.75 -6.76 13.83
C LYS A 67 14.18 -7.86 14.80
N GLU A 68 15.35 -8.47 14.57
CA GLU A 68 15.89 -9.56 15.40
C GLU A 68 16.43 -9.08 16.76
N ARG A 69 16.72 -7.78 16.92
CA ARG A 69 17.28 -7.17 18.16
C ARG A 69 16.42 -5.99 18.63
N ARG A 70 15.14 -6.03 18.38
CA ARG A 70 14.24 -4.89 18.55
C ARG A 70 14.18 -4.39 19.97
N LEU A 71 14.00 -5.30 20.95
CA LEU A 71 13.88 -4.93 22.36
C LEU A 71 15.24 -4.56 22.95
N GLU A 72 16.31 -5.27 22.56
CA GLU A 72 17.68 -4.94 22.96
C GLU A 72 18.07 -3.53 22.46
N LEU A 73 17.81 -3.23 21.18
CA LEU A 73 18.12 -1.94 20.61
C LEU A 73 17.28 -0.80 21.21
N ALA A 74 16.07 -1.08 21.70
CA ALA A 74 15.20 -0.08 22.31
C ALA A 74 15.80 0.58 23.56
N GLU A 75 16.78 -0.03 24.22
CA GLU A 75 17.49 0.55 25.36
C GLU A 75 18.31 1.80 24.96
N SER A 76 18.91 1.79 23.76
CA SER A 76 19.80 2.86 23.28
C SER A 76 19.30 3.59 22.03
N HIS A 77 18.24 3.08 21.41
CA HIS A 77 17.68 3.60 20.16
C HIS A 77 16.18 3.90 20.27
N TYR A 78 15.72 4.82 19.45
CA TYR A 78 14.31 4.93 19.13
C TYR A 78 13.98 3.92 18.03
N ILE A 79 13.08 2.99 18.30
CA ILE A 79 12.62 2.02 17.32
C ILE A 79 11.43 2.59 16.57
N VAL A 80 11.51 2.62 15.25
CA VAL A 80 10.41 2.95 14.34
C VAL A 80 9.92 1.67 13.70
N PRO A 81 8.91 1.01 14.29
CA PRO A 81 8.48 -0.34 13.91
C PRO A 81 7.68 -0.38 12.60
N SER A 82 7.17 0.77 12.17
CA SER A 82 6.40 0.92 10.95
C SER A 82 6.68 2.28 10.33
N LEU A 83 7.52 2.30 9.30
CA LEU A 83 7.82 3.53 8.56
C LEU A 83 6.58 4.08 7.87
N LYS A 84 5.72 3.20 7.38
CA LYS A 84 4.47 3.56 6.69
C LYS A 84 3.54 4.41 7.57
N SER A 85 3.50 4.16 8.89
CA SER A 85 2.67 4.93 9.82
C SER A 85 3.24 6.32 10.18
N TYR A 86 4.51 6.58 9.87
CA TYR A 86 5.13 7.89 10.11
C TYR A 86 5.05 8.80 8.89
N ILE A 87 4.94 8.23 7.68
CA ILE A 87 4.89 9.02 6.45
C ILE A 87 3.63 9.89 6.42
N GLY A 88 3.79 11.17 6.10
CA GLY A 88 2.69 12.14 6.09
C GLY A 88 2.19 12.58 7.47
N SER A 89 2.69 11.99 8.58
CA SER A 89 2.37 12.44 9.95
C SER A 89 3.23 13.65 10.36
N GLU A 90 2.80 14.34 11.43
CA GLU A 90 3.59 15.42 12.06
C GLU A 90 4.59 14.89 13.11
N ARG A 91 4.73 13.57 13.21
CA ARG A 91 5.65 12.98 14.20
C ARG A 91 7.09 13.19 13.79
N GLU A 92 7.89 13.65 14.74
CA GLU A 92 9.33 13.78 14.60
C GLU A 92 10.04 12.93 15.65
N ILE A 93 11.22 12.41 15.30
CA ILE A 93 12.10 11.70 16.22
C ILE A 93 13.32 12.57 16.44
N ILE A 94 13.61 12.90 17.71
CA ILE A 94 14.77 13.70 18.10
C ILE A 94 15.88 12.75 18.55
N SER A 95 17.04 12.85 17.92
CA SER A 95 18.22 12.02 18.20
C SER A 95 19.45 12.92 18.31
N GLY A 96 19.90 13.19 19.53
CA GLY A 96 20.93 14.17 19.79
C GLY A 96 20.51 15.55 19.26
N ARG A 97 21.27 16.08 18.29
CA ARG A 97 20.96 17.36 17.60
C ARG A 97 20.13 17.21 16.34
N ASN A 98 19.84 15.97 15.92
CA ASN A 98 19.14 15.69 14.68
C ASN A 98 17.62 15.53 14.93
N ARG A 99 16.83 15.95 13.94
CA ARG A 99 15.38 15.71 13.87
C ARG A 99 15.07 14.91 12.62
N TYR A 100 14.27 13.87 12.76
CA TYR A 100 13.85 12.99 11.68
C TYR A 100 12.35 13.03 11.55
N SER A 101 11.84 13.51 10.43
CA SER A 101 10.44 13.39 10.03
C SER A 101 10.17 11.98 9.47
N GLY A 102 8.88 11.64 9.27
CA GLY A 102 8.51 10.40 8.57
C GLY A 102 9.11 10.30 7.17
N GLU A 103 9.25 11.44 6.45
CA GLU A 103 9.93 11.49 5.15
C GLU A 103 11.42 11.17 5.25
N ASP A 104 12.11 11.70 6.29
CA ASP A 104 13.56 11.47 6.48
C ASP A 104 13.88 10.01 6.78
N VAL A 105 13.12 9.38 7.68
CA VAL A 105 13.31 7.95 8.01
C VAL A 105 12.98 7.05 6.82
N THR A 106 11.95 7.38 6.06
CA THR A 106 11.57 6.62 4.85
C THR A 106 12.63 6.79 3.75
N CYS A 107 13.15 8.01 3.55
CA CYS A 107 14.27 8.26 2.63
C CYS A 107 15.52 7.45 3.02
N ALA A 108 15.86 7.41 4.31
CA ALA A 108 16.99 6.63 4.81
C ALA A 108 16.81 5.14 4.56
N PHE A 109 15.58 4.62 4.74
CA PHE A 109 15.24 3.24 4.46
C PHE A 109 15.32 2.91 2.96
N PHE A 110 14.82 3.76 2.08
CA PHE A 110 14.96 3.55 0.62
C PHE A 110 16.42 3.59 0.16
N LYS A 111 17.26 4.43 0.76
CA LYS A 111 18.72 4.39 0.53
C LYS A 111 19.33 3.07 0.98
N TYR A 112 18.89 2.54 2.12
CA TYR A 112 19.31 1.23 2.61
C TYR A 112 18.89 0.11 1.65
N LEU A 113 17.60 0.07 1.21
CA LEU A 113 17.10 -0.89 0.22
C LEU A 113 17.96 -0.89 -1.05
N ARG A 114 18.14 0.30 -1.65
CA ARG A 114 18.91 0.47 -2.88
C ARG A 114 20.36 -0.04 -2.73
N LYS A 115 21.02 0.34 -1.62
CA LYS A 115 22.38 -0.09 -1.34
C LYS A 115 22.49 -1.60 -1.12
N ASN A 116 21.53 -2.19 -0.40
CA ASN A 116 21.50 -3.63 -0.12
C ASN A 116 21.31 -4.43 -1.43
N ILE A 117 20.33 -4.04 -2.25
CA ILE A 117 20.05 -4.68 -3.53
C ILE A 117 21.24 -4.55 -4.48
N GLN A 118 21.86 -3.36 -4.56
CA GLN A 118 23.07 -3.19 -5.38
C GLN A 118 24.23 -4.06 -4.92
N LYS A 119 24.42 -4.19 -3.60
CA LYS A 119 25.49 -5.03 -3.04
C LYS A 119 25.28 -6.51 -3.32
N ASN A 120 24.07 -7.02 -3.07
CA ASN A 120 23.78 -8.45 -3.06
C ASN A 120 23.36 -8.98 -4.44
N TYR A 121 22.62 -8.19 -5.23
CA TYR A 121 22.03 -8.61 -6.51
C TYR A 121 22.66 -7.90 -7.71
N LYS A 122 23.58 -6.94 -7.49
CA LYS A 122 24.22 -6.13 -8.55
C LYS A 122 23.24 -5.31 -9.38
N VAL A 123 22.08 -4.98 -8.81
CA VAL A 123 21.03 -4.16 -9.42
C VAL A 123 20.99 -2.78 -8.77
N ASP A 124 21.13 -1.72 -9.57
CA ASP A 124 20.99 -0.34 -9.10
C ASP A 124 19.57 0.17 -9.42
N ILE A 125 18.77 0.40 -8.40
CA ILE A 125 17.40 0.91 -8.53
C ILE A 125 17.44 2.41 -8.74
N LYS A 126 17.31 2.84 -9.99
CA LYS A 126 17.18 4.25 -10.37
C LYS A 126 15.73 4.68 -10.57
N GLU A 127 14.91 3.73 -11.00
CA GLU A 127 13.50 3.92 -11.29
C GLU A 127 12.70 2.75 -10.71
N ALA A 128 11.51 3.05 -10.21
CA ALA A 128 10.61 2.04 -9.68
C ALA A 128 9.15 2.47 -9.81
N ALA A 129 8.25 1.48 -9.87
CA ALA A 129 6.83 1.65 -9.59
C ALA A 129 6.55 1.35 -8.12
N LEU A 130 5.63 2.07 -7.51
CA LEU A 130 5.33 1.98 -6.08
C LEU A 130 3.84 1.74 -5.82
N ALA A 131 3.54 0.74 -4.99
CA ALA A 131 2.19 0.55 -4.47
C ALA A 131 1.99 1.38 -3.19
N PHE A 132 0.77 1.88 -2.99
CA PHE A 132 0.36 2.57 -1.77
C PHE A 132 -1.10 2.23 -1.40
N PRO A 133 -1.47 2.31 -0.11
CA PRO A 133 -2.86 2.13 0.29
C PRO A 133 -3.78 3.19 -0.33
N VAL A 134 -4.99 2.80 -0.69
CA VAL A 134 -5.96 3.75 -1.27
C VAL A 134 -6.33 4.87 -0.30
N ASP A 135 -6.31 4.61 0.99
CA ASP A 135 -6.63 5.56 2.07
C ASP A 135 -5.47 6.51 2.44
N PHE A 136 -4.30 6.39 1.80
CA PHE A 136 -3.22 7.35 2.01
C PHE A 136 -3.70 8.77 1.69
N SER A 137 -3.49 9.67 2.65
CA SER A 137 -3.72 11.10 2.41
C SER A 137 -2.78 11.62 1.31
N ALA A 138 -3.20 12.67 0.62
CA ALA A 138 -2.35 13.34 -0.38
C ALA A 138 -0.99 13.75 0.20
N LYS A 139 -0.95 14.18 1.47
CA LYS A 139 0.30 14.48 2.19
C LYS A 139 1.19 13.26 2.31
N ALA A 140 0.62 12.10 2.66
CA ALA A 140 1.39 10.84 2.77
C ALA A 140 1.93 10.40 1.41
N ARG A 141 1.13 10.46 0.34
CA ARG A 141 1.57 10.14 -1.04
C ARG A 141 2.71 11.06 -1.50
N ARG A 142 2.60 12.38 -1.29
CA ARG A 142 3.66 13.34 -1.61
C ARG A 142 4.94 13.08 -0.81
N SER A 143 4.83 12.83 0.49
CA SER A 143 5.99 12.55 1.34
C SER A 143 6.68 11.25 0.93
N LEU A 144 5.91 10.21 0.58
CA LEU A 144 6.46 8.95 0.10
C LEU A 144 7.21 9.11 -1.23
N LYS A 145 6.62 9.85 -2.18
CA LYS A 145 7.27 10.22 -3.44
C LYS A 145 8.58 10.97 -3.20
N ARG A 146 8.57 12.04 -2.38
CA ARG A 146 9.78 12.80 -2.06
C ARG A 146 10.84 11.95 -1.36
N ALA A 147 10.44 11.04 -0.46
CA ALA A 147 11.37 10.13 0.19
C ALA A 147 12.09 9.21 -0.82
N ALA A 148 11.35 8.67 -1.81
CA ALA A 148 11.93 7.87 -2.89
C ALA A 148 12.88 8.70 -3.78
N GLU A 149 12.47 9.89 -4.21
CA GLU A 149 13.28 10.78 -5.04
C GLU A 149 14.56 11.22 -4.33
N ARG A 150 14.50 11.59 -3.04
CA ARG A 150 15.66 11.92 -2.19
C ARG A 150 16.59 10.73 -1.95
N ALA A 151 16.05 9.50 -2.08
CA ALA A 151 16.86 8.28 -2.07
C ALA A 151 17.47 7.95 -3.44
N GLY A 152 17.20 8.76 -4.48
CA GLY A 152 17.66 8.57 -5.83
C GLY A 152 16.87 7.53 -6.62
N ILE A 153 15.59 7.31 -6.26
CA ILE A 153 14.66 6.43 -6.96
C ILE A 153 13.58 7.29 -7.60
N ARG A 154 13.56 7.39 -8.93
CA ARG A 154 12.52 8.08 -9.68
C ARG A 154 11.28 7.17 -9.78
N LEU A 155 10.12 7.64 -9.36
CA LEU A 155 8.89 6.90 -9.52
C LEU A 155 8.37 7.04 -10.96
N ILE A 156 8.17 5.90 -11.62
CA ILE A 156 7.67 5.81 -13.00
C ILE A 156 6.21 5.35 -13.09
N GLY A 157 5.65 4.91 -11.97
CA GLY A 157 4.25 4.51 -11.86
C GLY A 157 3.85 4.34 -10.41
N VAL A 158 2.55 4.48 -10.15
CA VAL A 158 1.93 4.26 -8.85
C VAL A 158 0.60 3.54 -9.02
N ALA A 159 0.24 2.69 -8.07
CA ALA A 159 -1.08 2.04 -8.05
C ALA A 159 -1.53 1.75 -6.63
N GLY A 160 -2.83 1.55 -6.43
CA GLY A 160 -3.37 1.03 -5.17
C GLY A 160 -2.90 -0.40 -4.92
N GLU A 161 -2.69 -0.76 -3.65
CA GLU A 161 -2.21 -2.08 -3.25
C GLU A 161 -3.16 -3.20 -3.72
N ALA A 162 -4.47 -3.00 -3.58
CA ALA A 162 -5.45 -3.99 -4.00
C ALA A 162 -5.53 -4.12 -5.53
N THR A 163 -5.48 -3.01 -6.27
CA THR A 163 -5.39 -3.03 -7.73
C THR A 163 -4.12 -3.76 -8.20
N ALA A 164 -2.98 -3.51 -7.56
CA ALA A 164 -1.73 -4.21 -7.86
C ALA A 164 -1.83 -5.72 -7.57
N ALA A 165 -2.39 -6.11 -6.42
CA ALA A 165 -2.64 -7.51 -6.09
C ALA A 165 -3.53 -8.20 -7.14
N TYR A 166 -4.58 -7.53 -7.61
CA TYR A 166 -5.43 -8.02 -8.68
C TYR A 166 -4.63 -8.26 -9.98
N ILE A 167 -3.83 -7.29 -10.40
CA ILE A 167 -3.06 -7.36 -11.65
C ILE A 167 -2.01 -8.47 -11.62
N SER A 168 -1.34 -8.69 -10.49
CA SER A 168 -0.33 -9.76 -10.38
C SER A 168 -0.93 -11.15 -10.57
N ASN A 169 -2.21 -11.31 -10.27
CA ASN A 169 -2.94 -12.58 -10.40
C ASN A 169 -3.69 -12.71 -11.72
N ARG A 170 -3.65 -11.70 -12.57
CA ARG A 170 -4.40 -11.63 -13.82
C ARG A 170 -4.02 -12.68 -14.87
N ASN A 171 -2.82 -13.22 -14.85
CA ASN A 171 -2.38 -14.22 -15.83
C ASN A 171 -2.95 -15.63 -15.60
N ASN A 172 -3.72 -15.82 -14.52
CA ASN A 172 -4.44 -17.07 -14.30
C ASN A 172 -5.74 -17.04 -15.12
N LYS A 173 -5.73 -17.66 -16.31
CA LYS A 173 -6.77 -17.59 -17.34
C LYS A 173 -8.19 -17.98 -16.87
N GLU A 174 -8.33 -18.66 -15.74
CA GLU A 174 -9.63 -19.06 -15.18
C GLU A 174 -10.32 -17.91 -14.43
N ILE A 175 -9.60 -16.86 -14.05
CA ILE A 175 -10.07 -15.77 -13.18
C ILE A 175 -10.86 -14.69 -13.95
N TYR A 176 -10.79 -14.64 -15.28
CA TYR A 176 -11.19 -13.48 -16.10
C TYR A 176 -12.63 -13.44 -16.58
N LYS A 177 -13.35 -14.53 -16.50
CA LYS A 177 -14.67 -14.60 -17.12
C LYS A 177 -15.76 -14.11 -16.18
N ALA A 178 -16.00 -12.81 -16.11
CA ALA A 178 -17.19 -12.19 -15.52
C ALA A 178 -17.14 -11.79 -14.03
N TYR A 179 -15.97 -11.56 -13.41
CA TYR A 179 -15.95 -10.99 -12.06
C TYR A 179 -16.35 -9.50 -12.08
N ARG A 180 -17.33 -9.15 -11.26
CA ARG A 180 -17.75 -7.76 -11.03
C ARG A 180 -17.22 -7.20 -9.72
N ARG A 181 -17.04 -8.07 -8.68
CA ARG A 181 -16.55 -7.68 -7.37
C ARG A 181 -15.52 -8.65 -6.86
N ILE A 182 -14.36 -8.12 -6.58
CA ILE A 182 -13.23 -8.87 -6.01
C ILE A 182 -12.92 -8.28 -4.64
N MET A 183 -12.84 -9.14 -3.63
CA MET A 183 -12.29 -8.74 -2.33
C MET A 183 -10.79 -9.04 -2.32
N VAL A 184 -9.99 -8.06 -1.90
CA VAL A 184 -8.56 -8.25 -1.62
C VAL A 184 -8.38 -8.21 -0.12
N ILE A 185 -7.79 -9.27 0.42
CA ILE A 185 -7.47 -9.42 1.83
C ILE A 185 -5.96 -9.41 1.92
N ASP A 186 -5.38 -8.31 2.37
CA ASP A 186 -3.95 -8.18 2.62
C ASP A 186 -3.66 -8.36 4.12
N TRP A 187 -3.21 -9.55 4.49
CA TRP A 187 -2.77 -9.83 5.85
C TRP A 187 -1.25 -9.85 5.93
N GLY A 188 -0.72 -8.72 6.35
CA GLY A 188 0.72 -8.49 6.52
C GLY A 188 1.27 -8.95 7.87
N GLY A 189 2.41 -8.37 8.24
CA GLY A 189 3.04 -8.62 9.54
C GLY A 189 2.40 -7.85 10.69
N GLY A 190 1.88 -6.63 10.45
CA GLY A 190 1.30 -5.77 11.49
C GLY A 190 -0.16 -5.38 11.27
N THR A 191 -0.68 -5.52 10.05
CA THR A 191 -2.05 -5.11 9.68
C THR A 191 -2.75 -6.16 8.85
N LEU A 192 -4.06 -6.14 8.92
CA LEU A 192 -4.98 -6.82 8.03
C LEU A 192 -5.82 -5.74 7.33
N ASP A 193 -5.59 -5.56 6.03
CA ASP A 193 -6.26 -4.56 5.21
C ASP A 193 -7.20 -5.25 4.22
N ILE A 194 -8.43 -4.77 4.13
CA ILE A 194 -9.49 -5.36 3.30
C ILE A 194 -10.01 -4.29 2.35
N SER A 195 -9.92 -4.57 1.06
CA SER A 195 -10.42 -3.71 -0.01
C SER A 195 -11.39 -4.47 -0.90
N VAL A 196 -12.32 -3.73 -1.50
CA VAL A 196 -13.21 -4.27 -2.54
C VAL A 196 -12.91 -3.55 -3.84
N LEU A 197 -12.67 -4.32 -4.90
CA LEU A 197 -12.56 -3.84 -6.27
C LEU A 197 -13.88 -4.06 -6.98
N GLU A 198 -14.44 -3.02 -7.58
CA GLU A 198 -15.53 -3.12 -8.54
C GLU A 198 -14.95 -3.00 -9.95
N LEU A 199 -15.22 -4.00 -10.79
CA LEU A 199 -14.77 -4.06 -12.17
C LEU A 199 -15.90 -3.71 -13.12
N LYS A 200 -15.69 -2.72 -14.00
CA LYS A 200 -16.66 -2.30 -15.03
C LYS A 200 -15.92 -2.14 -16.36
N GLY A 201 -15.91 -3.20 -17.17
CA GLY A 201 -15.05 -3.26 -18.35
C GLY A 201 -13.58 -3.14 -17.94
N THR A 202 -12.84 -2.22 -18.54
CA THR A 202 -11.43 -1.94 -18.20
C THR A 202 -11.24 -1.15 -16.90
N LYS A 203 -12.32 -0.66 -16.28
CA LYS A 203 -12.26 0.25 -15.14
C LYS A 203 -12.26 -0.50 -13.82
N VAL A 204 -11.28 -0.19 -12.98
CA VAL A 204 -11.12 -0.75 -11.62
C VAL A 204 -11.36 0.36 -10.60
N TYR A 205 -12.45 0.24 -9.87
CA TYR A 205 -12.79 1.11 -8.74
C TYR A 205 -12.33 0.44 -7.47
N GLU A 206 -11.39 1.07 -6.76
CA GLU A 206 -10.83 0.54 -5.52
C GLU A 206 -11.39 1.29 -4.32
N SER A 207 -11.92 0.54 -3.36
CA SER A 207 -12.38 1.06 -2.07
C SER A 207 -11.66 0.32 -0.94
N SER A 208 -10.94 1.05 -0.09
CA SER A 208 -10.49 0.52 1.19
C SER A 208 -11.68 0.49 2.14
N ILE A 209 -12.01 -0.69 2.61
CA ILE A 209 -13.23 -0.86 3.41
C ILE A 209 -12.88 -0.94 4.89
N TYR A 210 -11.84 -1.70 5.26
CA TYR A 210 -11.55 -1.97 6.65
C TYR A 210 -10.08 -2.28 6.88
N GLY A 211 -9.52 -1.76 7.97
CA GLY A 211 -8.18 -2.08 8.45
C GLY A 211 -8.23 -2.52 9.91
N GLU A 212 -7.52 -3.56 10.27
CA GLU A 212 -7.37 -4.06 11.63
C GLU A 212 -5.88 -4.19 11.97
N LYS A 213 -5.51 -3.73 13.18
CA LYS A 213 -4.13 -3.86 13.67
C LYS A 213 -3.89 -5.25 14.22
N ILE A 214 -3.82 -6.23 13.34
CA ILE A 214 -3.44 -7.61 13.64
C ILE A 214 -2.60 -8.15 12.49
N GLY A 215 -1.50 -8.80 12.81
CA GLY A 215 -0.62 -9.37 11.79
C GLY A 215 0.21 -10.54 12.27
N GLY A 216 1.16 -10.92 11.45
CA GLY A 216 2.09 -12.00 11.76
C GLY A 216 2.93 -11.76 13.02
N ASP A 217 3.25 -10.50 13.33
CA ASP A 217 4.04 -10.13 14.51
C ASP A 217 3.28 -10.41 15.82
N ASP A 218 1.93 -10.27 15.82
CA ASP A 218 1.10 -10.63 16.98
C ASP A 218 1.10 -12.15 17.19
N ILE A 219 1.08 -12.92 16.09
CA ILE A 219 1.19 -14.38 16.14
C ILE A 219 2.55 -14.80 16.71
N ASP A 220 3.64 -14.16 16.24
CA ASP A 220 5.00 -14.47 16.71
C ASP A 220 5.17 -14.23 18.20
N LEU A 221 4.59 -13.16 18.70
CA LEU A 221 4.62 -12.82 20.12
C LEU A 221 3.83 -13.83 20.95
N GLU A 222 2.62 -14.21 20.55
CA GLU A 222 1.81 -15.20 21.27
C GLU A 222 2.47 -16.59 21.27
N LEU A 223 3.10 -16.97 20.15
CA LEU A 223 3.92 -18.18 20.08
C LEU A 223 5.09 -18.11 21.06
N ALA A 224 5.76 -16.96 21.18
CA ALA A 224 6.88 -16.78 22.10
C ALA A 224 6.45 -16.94 23.55
N TYR A 225 5.32 -16.35 23.97
CA TYR A 225 4.75 -16.56 25.31
C TYR A 225 4.51 -18.05 25.57
N ARG A 226 3.88 -18.75 24.64
CA ARG A 226 3.56 -20.18 24.80
C ARG A 226 4.81 -21.06 24.83
N MET A 227 5.80 -20.78 23.99
CA MET A 227 7.05 -21.55 23.96
C MET A 227 7.90 -21.26 25.18
N HIS A 228 7.92 -20.03 25.68
CA HIS A 228 8.60 -19.70 26.94
C HIS A 228 7.98 -20.45 28.13
N ALA A 229 6.65 -20.46 28.27
CA ALA A 229 5.98 -21.21 29.34
C ALA A 229 6.31 -22.71 29.28
N ARG A 230 6.45 -23.32 28.09
CA ARG A 230 6.90 -24.70 27.95
C ARG A 230 8.36 -24.89 28.37
N LEU A 231 9.24 -23.97 28.02
CA LEU A 231 10.65 -23.99 28.48
C LEU A 231 10.70 -23.90 30.01
N ALA A 232 9.96 -22.94 30.61
CA ALA A 232 9.88 -22.78 32.06
C ALA A 232 9.48 -24.10 32.77
N ALA A 233 8.42 -24.73 32.28
CA ALA A 233 7.96 -26.03 32.81
C ALA A 233 8.98 -27.16 32.57
N THR A 234 9.62 -27.23 31.43
CA THR A 234 10.57 -28.30 31.07
C THR A 234 11.85 -28.23 31.91
N TYR A 235 12.36 -27.02 32.10
CA TYR A 235 13.63 -26.79 32.83
C TYR A 235 13.44 -26.51 34.33
N GLY A 236 12.20 -26.43 34.80
CA GLY A 236 11.91 -26.15 36.21
C GLY A 236 12.33 -24.73 36.64
N ILE A 237 12.30 -23.76 35.73
CA ILE A 237 12.72 -22.38 35.95
C ILE A 237 11.48 -21.49 35.94
N ASP A 238 11.17 -20.87 37.09
CA ASP A 238 10.00 -19.99 37.27
C ASP A 238 10.38 -18.53 36.99
N ILE A 239 10.48 -18.21 35.70
CA ILE A 239 10.72 -16.84 35.18
C ILE A 239 9.66 -16.56 34.12
N GLU A 240 8.88 -15.50 34.31
CA GLU A 240 7.91 -15.04 33.31
C GLU A 240 8.61 -14.50 32.07
N PHE A 241 8.01 -14.66 30.86
CA PHE A 241 8.56 -14.15 29.60
C PHE A 241 8.84 -12.64 29.67
N ASP A 242 7.93 -11.86 30.28
CA ASP A 242 8.09 -10.41 30.41
C ASP A 242 9.26 -10.00 31.32
N ALA A 243 9.64 -10.84 32.25
CA ALA A 243 10.79 -10.65 33.13
C ALA A 243 12.13 -11.02 32.48
N MET A 244 12.12 -11.64 31.30
CA MET A 244 13.34 -11.97 30.56
C MET A 244 14.02 -10.70 30.02
N GLU A 245 15.35 -10.74 29.95
CA GLU A 245 16.13 -9.68 29.28
C GLU A 245 15.68 -9.51 27.82
N ALA A 246 15.70 -8.25 27.36
CA ALA A 246 15.23 -7.84 26.04
C ALA A 246 15.81 -8.69 24.91
N GLY A 247 17.14 -8.91 24.89
CA GLY A 247 17.80 -9.71 23.87
C GLY A 247 17.37 -11.18 23.85
N ASN A 248 16.99 -11.75 25.00
CA ASN A 248 16.49 -13.12 25.07
C ASN A 248 15.05 -13.20 24.55
N LYS A 249 14.20 -12.22 24.88
CA LYS A 249 12.85 -12.09 24.29
C LYS A 249 12.93 -12.01 22.77
N ASP A 250 13.79 -11.17 22.23
CA ASP A 250 14.00 -11.00 20.78
C ASP A 250 14.43 -12.31 20.10
N LYS A 251 15.34 -13.10 20.73
CA LYS A 251 15.76 -14.42 20.23
C LYS A 251 14.58 -15.37 20.06
N LEU A 252 13.73 -15.47 21.08
CA LEU A 252 12.59 -16.40 21.05
C LEU A 252 11.53 -15.96 20.03
N VAL A 253 11.16 -14.66 20.02
CA VAL A 253 10.21 -14.11 19.02
C VAL A 253 10.71 -14.35 17.60
N SER A 254 11.98 -14.06 17.31
CA SER A 254 12.57 -14.31 15.99
C SER A 254 12.57 -15.80 15.60
N ALA A 255 12.80 -16.69 16.56
CA ALA A 255 12.73 -18.13 16.33
C ALA A 255 11.30 -18.61 16.05
N CYS A 256 10.30 -18.06 16.77
CA CYS A 256 8.89 -18.32 16.53
C CYS A 256 8.43 -17.81 15.15
N GLU A 257 8.89 -16.63 14.71
CA GLU A 257 8.64 -16.13 13.36
C GLU A 257 9.14 -17.11 12.29
N LYS A 258 10.36 -17.60 12.43
CA LYS A 258 10.93 -18.58 11.50
C LYS A 258 10.09 -19.87 11.44
N ALA A 259 9.66 -20.37 12.59
CA ALA A 259 8.79 -21.53 12.68
C ALA A 259 7.41 -21.27 12.05
N LYS A 260 6.78 -20.12 12.33
CA LYS A 260 5.52 -19.71 11.71
C LYS A 260 5.63 -19.68 10.18
N ILE A 261 6.70 -19.10 9.64
CA ILE A 261 6.92 -19.02 8.19
C ILE A 261 7.06 -20.42 7.59
N ALA A 262 7.78 -21.33 8.27
CA ALA A 262 7.91 -22.71 7.82
C ALA A 262 6.56 -23.43 7.75
N PHE A 263 5.65 -23.18 8.69
CA PHE A 263 4.29 -23.77 8.71
C PHE A 263 3.38 -23.32 7.55
N ALA A 264 3.73 -22.30 6.81
CA ALA A 264 3.03 -21.99 5.56
C ALA A 264 3.27 -23.07 4.48
N PHE A 265 4.42 -23.75 4.54
CA PHE A 265 4.86 -24.74 3.55
C PHE A 265 4.77 -26.18 4.07
N ASP A 266 5.18 -26.41 5.33
CA ASP A 266 5.26 -27.73 5.95
C ASP A 266 4.51 -27.75 7.28
N GLU A 267 3.74 -28.82 7.52
CA GLU A 267 2.96 -29.03 8.76
C GLU A 267 3.72 -29.90 9.78
N GLY A 268 4.99 -30.18 9.53
CA GLY A 268 5.87 -30.86 10.45
C GLY A 268 6.18 -30.02 11.70
N ASP A 269 6.74 -30.69 12.72
CA ASP A 269 7.13 -30.03 13.95
C ASP A 269 8.39 -29.18 13.77
N ALA A 270 8.39 -27.97 14.33
CA ALA A 270 9.52 -27.05 14.31
C ALA A 270 10.29 -27.11 15.63
N VAL A 271 11.59 -27.46 15.57
CA VAL A 271 12.47 -27.43 16.74
C VAL A 271 13.11 -26.06 16.87
N ILE A 272 12.80 -25.34 17.95
CA ILE A 272 13.36 -24.05 18.30
C ILE A 272 14.56 -24.28 19.20
N ASN A 273 15.77 -23.97 18.71
CA ASN A 273 17.02 -24.06 19.48
C ASN A 273 17.49 -22.65 19.85
N LEU A 274 17.67 -22.42 21.13
CA LEU A 274 18.07 -21.14 21.71
C LEU A 274 19.46 -21.28 22.36
N LYS A 275 20.40 -20.43 21.97
CA LYS A 275 21.73 -20.36 22.57
C LYS A 275 21.78 -19.27 23.63
N LYS A 276 22.31 -19.62 24.80
CA LYS A 276 22.47 -18.67 25.93
C LYS A 276 21.15 -17.91 26.22
N TYR A 277 20.08 -18.64 26.45
CA TYR A 277 18.75 -18.09 26.69
C TYR A 277 18.55 -17.78 28.19
N GLY A 278 19.23 -16.77 28.68
CA GLY A 278 19.21 -16.35 30.08
C GLY A 278 19.55 -17.51 31.06
N ALA A 279 18.77 -17.67 32.11
CA ALA A 279 18.93 -18.72 33.10
C ALA A 279 18.74 -20.16 32.54
N PHE A 280 18.12 -20.30 31.35
CA PHE A 280 17.92 -21.59 30.69
C PHE A 280 19.18 -22.13 29.99
N GLY A 281 20.20 -21.30 29.81
CA GLY A 281 21.41 -21.67 29.05
C GLY A 281 21.11 -21.99 27.57
N ASP A 282 21.68 -23.08 27.07
CA ASP A 282 21.33 -23.62 25.75
C ASP A 282 20.06 -24.47 25.90
N ALA A 283 18.96 -24.00 25.36
CA ALA A 283 17.64 -24.57 25.53
C ALA A 283 16.98 -24.94 24.19
N SER A 284 16.10 -25.93 24.23
CA SER A 284 15.36 -26.38 23.05
C SER A 284 13.90 -26.64 23.38
N VAL A 285 13.00 -26.25 22.49
CA VAL A 285 11.57 -26.54 22.60
C VAL A 285 10.97 -26.86 21.24
N THR A 286 10.07 -27.81 21.19
CA THR A 286 9.35 -28.19 19.97
C THR A 286 8.03 -27.44 19.88
N LEU A 287 7.85 -26.69 18.80
CA LEU A 287 6.57 -26.12 18.41
C LEU A 287 5.91 -27.06 17.40
N THR A 288 4.88 -27.76 17.83
CA THR A 288 4.12 -28.64 16.93
C THR A 288 3.13 -27.81 16.09
N TYR A 289 2.79 -28.29 14.89
CA TYR A 289 1.76 -27.67 14.07
C TYR A 289 0.38 -27.63 14.77
N ALA A 290 0.08 -28.62 15.61
CA ALA A 290 -1.12 -28.63 16.45
C ALA A 290 -1.12 -27.44 17.42
N THR A 291 -0.02 -27.22 18.15
CA THR A 291 0.10 -26.08 19.08
C THR A 291 0.00 -24.73 18.32
N PHE A 292 0.61 -24.64 17.14
CA PHE A 292 0.48 -23.47 16.27
C PHE A 292 -0.99 -23.19 15.92
N LYS A 293 -1.75 -24.19 15.51
CA LYS A 293 -3.20 -24.05 15.22
C LYS A 293 -4.00 -23.63 16.45
N ASP A 294 -3.72 -24.18 17.62
CA ASP A 294 -4.41 -23.85 18.87
C ASP A 294 -4.26 -22.37 19.25
N ILE A 295 -3.17 -21.72 18.83
CA ILE A 295 -2.92 -20.30 19.04
C ILE A 295 -3.56 -19.47 17.92
N VAL A 296 -3.33 -19.83 16.66
CA VAL A 296 -3.67 -19.00 15.49
C VAL A 296 -5.17 -19.02 15.18
N ILE A 297 -5.84 -20.17 15.32
CA ILE A 297 -7.27 -20.28 14.99
C ILE A 297 -8.16 -19.37 15.85
N PRO A 298 -7.99 -19.26 17.18
CA PRO A 298 -8.71 -18.28 17.99
C PRO A 298 -8.49 -16.83 17.52
N MET A 299 -7.25 -16.45 17.18
CA MET A 299 -6.94 -15.11 16.67
C MET A 299 -7.65 -14.85 15.35
N ILE A 300 -7.63 -15.81 14.42
CA ILE A 300 -8.34 -15.72 13.14
C ILE A 300 -9.85 -15.49 13.39
N LYS A 301 -10.48 -16.32 14.23
CA LYS A 301 -11.91 -16.25 14.51
C LYS A 301 -12.33 -14.97 15.23
N SER A 302 -11.56 -14.55 16.24
CA SER A 302 -11.92 -13.41 17.08
C SER A 302 -11.64 -12.05 16.45
N ARG A 303 -10.67 -11.96 15.53
CA ARG A 303 -10.23 -10.69 14.93
C ARG A 303 -10.33 -10.70 13.40
N ALA A 304 -9.61 -11.58 12.70
CA ALA A 304 -9.53 -11.54 11.25
C ALA A 304 -10.89 -11.75 10.56
N LEU A 305 -11.67 -12.79 10.96
CA LEU A 305 -13.00 -13.02 10.39
C LEU A 305 -14.01 -11.94 10.78
N LYS A 306 -13.85 -11.33 11.96
CA LYS A 306 -14.69 -10.17 12.33
C LYS A 306 -14.38 -8.96 11.46
N ALA A 307 -13.12 -8.71 11.16
CA ALA A 307 -12.70 -7.65 10.25
C ALA A 307 -13.29 -7.86 8.85
N ILE A 308 -13.22 -9.08 8.32
CA ILE A 308 -13.84 -9.45 7.03
C ILE A 308 -15.36 -9.22 7.06
N SER A 309 -16.03 -9.64 8.14
CA SER A 309 -17.48 -9.41 8.30
C SER A 309 -17.82 -7.92 8.39
N ALA A 310 -17.02 -7.12 9.11
CA ALA A 310 -17.20 -5.68 9.19
C ALA A 310 -17.00 -5.00 7.83
N ALA A 311 -15.99 -5.42 7.06
CA ALA A 311 -15.75 -4.94 5.71
C ALA A 311 -16.94 -5.23 4.78
N MET A 312 -17.45 -6.46 4.78
CA MET A 312 -18.64 -6.83 3.99
C MET A 312 -19.86 -5.97 4.36
N LYS A 313 -20.08 -5.76 5.66
CA LYS A 313 -21.18 -4.91 6.14
C LYS A 313 -21.03 -3.47 5.67
N GLN A 314 -19.82 -2.92 5.76
CA GLN A 314 -19.53 -1.54 5.34
C GLN A 314 -19.69 -1.38 3.81
N ALA A 315 -19.24 -2.36 3.05
CA ALA A 315 -19.42 -2.41 1.59
C ALA A 315 -20.85 -2.74 1.16
N GLN A 316 -21.74 -3.09 2.09
CA GLN A 316 -23.11 -3.55 1.82
C GLN A 316 -23.16 -4.75 0.86
N VAL A 317 -22.19 -5.68 1.00
CA VAL A 317 -22.11 -6.88 0.16
C VAL A 317 -22.17 -8.13 1.04
N SER A 318 -22.79 -9.19 0.49
CA SER A 318 -22.76 -10.52 1.11
C SER A 318 -21.58 -11.33 0.57
N ALA A 319 -21.22 -12.43 1.22
CA ALA A 319 -20.19 -13.33 0.72
C ALA A 319 -20.53 -13.91 -0.66
N SER A 320 -21.83 -14.11 -0.95
CA SER A 320 -22.28 -14.55 -2.29
C SER A 320 -22.11 -13.47 -3.36
N GLY A 321 -22.18 -12.19 -2.98
CA GLY A 321 -22.00 -11.05 -3.87
C GLY A 321 -20.53 -10.71 -4.18
N ILE A 322 -19.57 -11.43 -3.60
CA ILE A 322 -18.14 -11.39 -3.95
C ILE A 322 -17.85 -12.55 -4.90
N ASP A 323 -17.29 -12.25 -6.06
CA ASP A 323 -17.01 -13.23 -7.12
C ASP A 323 -15.69 -13.96 -6.88
N ALA A 324 -14.69 -13.25 -6.35
CA ALA A 324 -13.38 -13.80 -6.01
C ALA A 324 -12.75 -13.09 -4.80
N VAL A 325 -11.87 -13.80 -4.09
CA VAL A 325 -11.10 -13.29 -2.96
C VAL A 325 -9.62 -13.51 -3.22
N ILE A 326 -8.88 -12.43 -3.35
CA ILE A 326 -7.41 -12.47 -3.52
C ILE A 326 -6.77 -12.34 -2.15
N MET A 327 -5.91 -13.31 -1.83
CA MET A 327 -5.14 -13.36 -0.59
C MET A 327 -3.76 -12.74 -0.83
N ALA A 328 -3.52 -11.54 -0.30
CA ALA A 328 -2.23 -10.84 -0.35
C ALA A 328 -1.59 -10.76 1.03
N GLY A 329 -0.33 -10.36 1.10
CA GLY A 329 0.44 -10.28 2.34
C GLY A 329 0.95 -11.63 2.85
N GLY A 330 2.07 -11.60 3.58
CA GLY A 330 2.76 -12.83 4.00
C GLY A 330 1.94 -13.73 4.92
N SER A 331 1.14 -13.16 5.83
CA SER A 331 0.30 -13.93 6.77
C SER A 331 -0.92 -14.55 6.10
N SER A 332 -1.34 -14.05 4.94
CA SER A 332 -2.40 -14.67 4.14
C SER A 332 -2.04 -16.07 3.61
N GLY A 333 -0.74 -16.37 3.52
CA GLY A 333 -0.24 -17.71 3.16
C GLY A 333 -0.40 -18.76 4.25
N LEU A 334 -0.81 -18.39 5.47
CA LEU A 334 -1.04 -19.36 6.55
C LEU A 334 -2.27 -20.23 6.25
N LYS A 335 -2.05 -21.55 6.14
CA LYS A 335 -3.11 -22.52 5.80
C LYS A 335 -4.38 -22.40 6.67
N PRO A 336 -4.29 -22.24 8.03
CA PRO A 336 -5.49 -22.06 8.86
C PRO A 336 -6.31 -20.84 8.44
N PHE A 337 -5.66 -19.75 8.02
CA PHE A 337 -6.37 -18.56 7.57
C PHE A 337 -7.01 -18.75 6.20
N ALA A 338 -6.28 -19.28 5.24
CA ALA A 338 -6.82 -19.57 3.91
C ALA A 338 -8.05 -20.51 3.99
N HIS A 339 -8.00 -21.53 4.84
CA HIS A 339 -9.15 -22.41 5.11
C HIS A 339 -10.32 -21.65 5.75
N ALA A 340 -10.05 -20.75 6.71
CA ALA A 340 -11.11 -19.99 7.36
C ALA A 340 -11.81 -19.03 6.38
N VAL A 341 -11.07 -18.38 5.50
CA VAL A 341 -11.61 -17.52 4.43
C VAL A 341 -12.40 -18.35 3.42
N ALA A 342 -11.87 -19.52 3.01
CA ALA A 342 -12.57 -20.46 2.12
C ALA A 342 -13.92 -20.94 2.69
N ASN A 343 -14.03 -21.10 4.01
CA ASN A 343 -15.30 -21.47 4.65
C ASN A 343 -16.34 -20.33 4.60
N VAL A 344 -15.92 -19.09 4.46
CA VAL A 344 -16.83 -17.92 4.36
C VAL A 344 -17.32 -17.72 2.93
N PHE A 345 -16.41 -17.81 1.95
CA PHE A 345 -16.69 -17.40 0.56
C PHE A 345 -16.91 -18.57 -0.42
N GLY A 346 -16.47 -19.78 -0.06
CA GLY A 346 -16.33 -20.91 -0.95
C GLY A 346 -14.88 -21.08 -1.45
N LYS A 347 -14.41 -22.32 -1.50
CA LYS A 347 -13.01 -22.63 -1.88
C LYS A 347 -12.71 -22.19 -3.33
N GLU A 348 -13.68 -22.30 -4.19
CA GLU A 348 -13.60 -21.96 -5.62
C GLU A 348 -13.38 -20.46 -5.88
N LYS A 349 -13.74 -19.61 -4.93
CA LYS A 349 -13.54 -18.16 -5.02
C LYS A 349 -12.17 -17.70 -4.50
N ILE A 350 -11.40 -18.55 -3.82
CA ILE A 350 -10.15 -18.18 -3.20
C ILE A 350 -9.00 -18.22 -4.20
N ILE A 351 -8.36 -17.09 -4.37
CA ILE A 351 -7.13 -16.93 -5.14
C ILE A 351 -6.00 -16.74 -4.14
N LEU A 352 -5.22 -17.81 -3.96
CA LEU A 352 -4.03 -17.79 -3.12
C LEU A 352 -2.77 -17.82 -4.00
N PRO A 353 -2.10 -16.68 -4.21
CA PRO A 353 -0.86 -16.65 -4.97
C PRO A 353 0.22 -17.53 -4.32
N GLU A 354 1.07 -18.17 -5.12
CA GLU A 354 2.21 -18.95 -4.61
C GLU A 354 3.13 -18.12 -3.69
N ASN A 355 3.19 -16.81 -3.94
CA ASN A 355 4.03 -15.88 -3.21
C ASN A 355 3.25 -14.63 -2.81
N THR A 356 2.36 -14.78 -1.84
CA THR A 356 1.46 -13.72 -1.35
C THR A 356 2.19 -12.43 -0.94
N ALA A 357 3.36 -12.55 -0.31
CA ALA A 357 4.17 -11.42 0.16
C ALA A 357 4.78 -10.57 -0.97
N TRP A 358 4.75 -11.04 -2.23
CA TRP A 358 5.37 -10.35 -3.37
C TRP A 358 4.35 -9.93 -4.43
N SER A 359 3.09 -10.33 -4.27
CA SER A 359 2.05 -10.14 -5.28
C SER A 359 1.80 -8.67 -5.59
N VAL A 360 1.74 -7.81 -4.58
CA VAL A 360 1.52 -6.37 -4.74
C VAL A 360 2.67 -5.72 -5.49
N ALA A 361 3.92 -6.01 -5.09
CA ALA A 361 5.11 -5.47 -5.77
C ALA A 361 5.19 -5.94 -7.24
N ALA A 362 4.85 -7.19 -7.52
CA ALA A 362 4.80 -7.73 -8.89
C ALA A 362 3.70 -7.03 -9.72
N GLY A 363 2.53 -6.82 -9.14
CA GLY A 363 1.41 -6.15 -9.81
C GLY A 363 1.71 -4.71 -10.19
N VAL A 364 2.30 -3.92 -9.30
CA VAL A 364 2.65 -2.53 -9.62
C VAL A 364 3.76 -2.44 -10.67
N ALA A 365 4.70 -3.40 -10.70
CA ALA A 365 5.70 -3.50 -11.76
C ALA A 365 5.05 -3.84 -13.11
N LEU A 366 4.10 -4.79 -13.15
CA LEU A 366 3.36 -5.17 -14.35
C LEU A 366 2.56 -4.01 -14.92
N LEU A 367 1.86 -3.25 -14.08
CA LEU A 367 1.13 -2.04 -14.49
C LEU A 367 2.06 -1.03 -15.17
N SER A 368 3.31 -0.93 -14.71
CA SER A 368 4.27 0.04 -15.23
C SER A 368 5.14 -0.49 -16.38
N LEU A 369 5.23 -1.81 -16.56
CA LEU A 369 6.01 -2.44 -17.63
C LEU A 369 5.48 -2.08 -19.03
N ASN A 370 4.18 -1.89 -19.14
CA ASN A 370 3.49 -1.58 -20.39
C ASN A 370 3.37 -0.07 -20.66
N SER A 371 3.89 0.79 -19.75
CA SER A 371 3.72 2.26 -19.83
C SER A 371 4.47 2.98 -20.96
N GLY A 372 5.18 2.26 -21.79
CA GLY A 372 5.77 2.80 -23.02
C GLY A 372 4.76 3.18 -24.12
N GLN A 373 3.55 2.62 -24.06
CA GLN A 373 2.39 2.97 -24.92
C GLN A 373 1.12 2.64 -24.12
N THR A 374 0.40 3.66 -23.63
CA THR A 374 -0.92 3.56 -22.99
C THR A 374 -1.03 2.57 -21.81
N ALA A 375 -0.23 2.74 -20.78
CA ALA A 375 -0.45 2.04 -19.52
C ALA A 375 -1.71 2.56 -18.84
N GLY A 376 -2.38 1.69 -18.11
CA GLY A 376 -3.49 2.08 -17.26
C GLY A 376 -3.15 3.32 -16.42
N LYS A 377 -4.08 4.22 -16.27
CA LYS A 377 -3.89 5.49 -15.57
C LYS A 377 -5.07 5.79 -14.66
N TYR A 378 -4.79 6.55 -13.61
CA TYR A 378 -5.85 7.05 -12.77
C TYR A 378 -6.67 8.10 -13.52
N MET A 379 -7.95 7.80 -13.72
CA MET A 379 -8.94 8.66 -14.33
C MET A 379 -9.80 9.31 -13.26
N LEU A 380 -10.23 10.54 -13.50
CA LEU A 380 -11.16 11.23 -12.61
C LEU A 380 -12.55 10.57 -12.69
N ASN A 381 -13.12 10.23 -11.52
CA ASN A 381 -14.44 9.62 -11.39
C ASN A 381 -15.56 10.63 -11.10
N ASP A 382 -15.19 11.90 -10.86
CA ASP A 382 -16.11 12.98 -10.57
C ASP A 382 -15.95 14.10 -11.59
N ASP A 383 -17.05 14.78 -11.96
CA ASP A 383 -16.95 16.07 -12.63
C ASP A 383 -16.52 17.15 -11.65
N LEU A 384 -15.72 18.09 -12.09
CA LEU A 384 -15.31 19.25 -11.30
C LEU A 384 -15.54 20.53 -12.08
N GLY A 385 -16.28 21.45 -11.50
CA GLY A 385 -16.51 22.76 -12.07
C GLY A 385 -16.64 23.88 -11.05
N VAL A 386 -16.81 25.10 -11.55
CA VAL A 386 -17.07 26.31 -10.77
C VAL A 386 -18.58 26.60 -10.81
N VAL A 387 -19.18 26.78 -9.64
CA VAL A 387 -20.58 27.22 -9.55
C VAL A 387 -20.68 28.71 -9.93
N LEU A 388 -21.48 29.01 -10.95
CA LEU A 388 -21.72 30.35 -11.43
C LEU A 388 -22.84 31.05 -10.62
N SER A 389 -23.04 32.33 -10.86
CA SER A 389 -24.03 33.13 -10.15
C SER A 389 -25.49 32.68 -10.37
N ASP A 390 -25.77 32.02 -11.48
CA ASP A 390 -27.09 31.45 -11.79
C ASP A 390 -27.29 30.04 -11.22
N GLY A 391 -26.29 29.51 -10.48
CA GLY A 391 -26.32 28.19 -9.89
C GLY A 391 -25.87 27.07 -10.84
N SER A 392 -25.61 27.34 -12.12
CA SER A 392 -25.04 26.39 -13.05
C SER A 392 -23.55 26.10 -12.73
N VAL A 393 -23.01 25.01 -13.26
CA VAL A 393 -21.62 24.63 -13.01
C VAL A 393 -20.83 24.69 -14.31
N PHE A 394 -19.83 25.58 -14.34
CA PHE A 394 -18.88 25.66 -15.44
C PHE A 394 -17.80 24.57 -15.30
N PRO A 395 -17.65 23.64 -16.27
CA PRO A 395 -16.76 22.51 -16.14
C PRO A 395 -15.27 22.93 -16.21
N ILE A 396 -14.46 22.37 -15.29
CA ILE A 396 -13.00 22.48 -15.28
C ILE A 396 -12.40 21.14 -15.74
N PHE A 397 -12.80 20.05 -15.10
CA PHE A 397 -12.42 18.68 -15.44
C PHE A 397 -13.65 17.80 -15.54
N ARG A 398 -13.60 16.79 -16.40
CA ARG A 398 -14.71 15.88 -16.68
C ARG A 398 -14.35 14.45 -16.26
N LYS A 399 -15.30 13.79 -15.60
CA LYS A 399 -15.19 12.35 -15.28
C LYS A 399 -15.00 11.53 -16.57
N ASN A 400 -14.25 10.44 -16.46
CA ASN A 400 -13.96 9.50 -17.55
C ASN A 400 -13.18 10.12 -18.74
N VAL A 401 -12.76 11.39 -18.66
CA VAL A 401 -12.01 12.11 -19.69
C VAL A 401 -10.66 12.54 -19.14
N ASP A 402 -10.67 13.23 -18.01
CA ASP A 402 -9.47 13.76 -17.38
C ASP A 402 -8.81 12.76 -16.45
N SER A 403 -7.47 12.78 -16.44
CA SER A 403 -6.63 11.86 -15.68
C SER A 403 -5.58 12.59 -14.87
N ILE A 404 -4.85 11.87 -14.03
CA ILE A 404 -3.64 12.38 -13.40
C ILE A 404 -2.74 13.03 -14.44
N GLY A 405 -2.27 14.24 -14.13
CA GLY A 405 -1.45 15.06 -15.03
C GLY A 405 -2.23 16.03 -15.91
N SER A 406 -3.56 15.87 -16.08
CA SER A 406 -4.39 16.82 -16.83
C SER A 406 -4.28 18.22 -16.24
N LYS A 407 -4.25 19.21 -17.16
CA LYS A 407 -4.25 20.64 -16.83
C LYS A 407 -5.41 21.28 -17.57
N ALA A 408 -6.18 22.11 -16.86
CA ALA A 408 -7.14 22.98 -17.51
C ALA A 408 -6.41 24.20 -18.09
N ASP A 409 -6.77 24.57 -19.31
CA ASP A 409 -6.35 25.86 -19.88
C ASP A 409 -6.86 27.00 -18.98
N PRO A 410 -6.13 28.13 -18.89
CA PRO A 410 -6.55 29.23 -18.05
C PRO A 410 -7.95 29.74 -18.40
N ILE A 411 -8.87 29.64 -17.46
CA ILE A 411 -10.27 30.06 -17.58
C ILE A 411 -10.40 31.47 -17.02
N ASN A 412 -11.06 32.37 -17.73
CA ASN A 412 -11.27 33.73 -17.29
C ASN A 412 -12.71 33.90 -16.77
N PHE A 413 -12.84 34.49 -15.60
CA PHE A 413 -14.13 34.88 -14.98
C PHE A 413 -14.18 36.36 -14.80
N SER A 414 -15.33 36.96 -15.08
CA SER A 414 -15.62 38.37 -14.81
C SER A 414 -16.52 38.48 -13.61
N ILE A 415 -16.29 39.49 -12.78
CA ILE A 415 -17.16 39.83 -11.66
C ILE A 415 -18.37 40.60 -12.19
N VAL A 416 -19.57 40.16 -11.83
CA VAL A 416 -20.82 40.77 -12.28
C VAL A 416 -21.41 41.77 -11.28
N GLU A 417 -20.89 41.80 -10.06
CA GLU A 417 -21.33 42.65 -8.98
C GLU A 417 -20.19 43.48 -8.41
N ASP A 418 -20.49 44.68 -7.90
CA ASP A 418 -19.51 45.51 -7.19
C ASP A 418 -19.27 44.90 -5.79
N THR A 419 -18.24 44.09 -5.68
CA THR A 419 -17.88 43.39 -4.45
C THR A 419 -16.38 43.47 -4.19
N GLN A 420 -15.98 43.41 -2.92
CA GLN A 420 -14.57 43.35 -2.52
C GLN A 420 -14.03 41.94 -2.47
N ASN A 421 -14.88 40.92 -2.61
CA ASN A 421 -14.50 39.50 -2.54
C ASN A 421 -15.22 38.70 -3.64
N ALA A 422 -14.46 37.97 -4.41
CA ALA A 422 -14.98 36.93 -5.30
C ALA A 422 -14.94 35.56 -4.62
N HIS A 423 -16.03 34.84 -4.73
CA HIS A 423 -16.20 33.52 -4.11
C HIS A 423 -16.28 32.46 -5.19
N PHE A 424 -15.30 31.57 -5.22
CA PHE A 424 -15.31 30.40 -6.06
C PHE A 424 -15.78 29.19 -5.26
N VAL A 425 -16.85 28.55 -5.69
CA VAL A 425 -17.35 27.29 -5.15
C VAL A 425 -17.07 26.20 -6.19
N PHE A 426 -16.37 25.15 -5.78
CA PHE A 426 -16.01 24.04 -6.64
C PHE A 426 -16.92 22.85 -6.32
N ALA A 427 -17.66 22.37 -7.33
CA ALA A 427 -18.68 21.32 -7.15
C ALA A 427 -18.68 20.32 -8.31
N ASN A 428 -19.43 19.22 -8.13
CA ASN A 428 -19.77 18.31 -9.22
C ASN A 428 -20.76 18.97 -10.20
N ALA A 429 -20.97 18.35 -11.36
CA ALA A 429 -21.80 18.92 -12.43
C ALA A 429 -23.24 19.26 -11.98
N GLU A 430 -23.82 18.46 -11.10
CA GLU A 430 -25.18 18.65 -10.57
C GLU A 430 -25.25 19.64 -9.39
N ASN A 431 -24.12 20.22 -8.97
CA ASN A 431 -24.00 21.09 -7.79
C ASN A 431 -24.53 20.46 -6.48
N THR A 432 -24.43 19.14 -6.38
CA THR A 432 -24.89 18.39 -5.19
C THR A 432 -23.76 18.09 -4.21
N ILE A 433 -22.49 18.06 -4.68
CA ILE A 433 -21.31 17.82 -3.88
C ILE A 433 -20.35 18.99 -4.02
N VAL A 434 -20.04 19.66 -2.91
CA VAL A 434 -19.06 20.75 -2.86
C VAL A 434 -17.70 20.20 -2.40
N TYR A 435 -16.68 20.32 -3.26
CA TYR A 435 -15.32 19.87 -2.97
C TYR A 435 -14.48 20.91 -2.23
N GLY A 436 -14.76 22.19 -2.45
CA GLY A 436 -14.05 23.28 -1.77
C GLY A 436 -14.55 24.67 -2.13
N LYS A 437 -14.06 25.66 -1.39
CA LYS A 437 -14.36 27.08 -1.62
C LYS A 437 -13.07 27.90 -1.54
N LEU A 438 -12.95 28.90 -2.41
CA LEU A 438 -11.82 29.83 -2.45
C LEU A 438 -12.36 31.26 -2.51
N ASN A 439 -11.88 32.10 -1.61
CA ASN A 439 -12.19 33.52 -1.61
C ASN A 439 -10.97 34.34 -2.02
N ILE A 440 -11.14 35.24 -2.97
CA ILE A 440 -10.08 36.14 -3.42
C ILE A 440 -10.56 37.60 -3.27
N ASN A 441 -9.70 38.41 -2.71
CA ASN A 441 -9.99 39.87 -2.59
C ASN A 441 -9.85 40.51 -3.98
N VAL A 442 -10.79 41.34 -4.33
CA VAL A 442 -10.86 42.08 -5.57
C VAL A 442 -10.97 43.57 -5.27
N LYS A 443 -10.62 44.42 -6.23
CA LYS A 443 -10.64 45.88 -5.99
C LYS A 443 -12.00 46.53 -6.13
N GLY A 444 -13.07 45.73 -6.34
CA GLY A 444 -14.43 46.22 -6.43
C GLY A 444 -14.78 46.93 -7.76
N PHE A 445 -14.02 46.64 -8.82
CA PHE A 445 -14.33 47.18 -10.14
C PHE A 445 -15.18 46.18 -10.93
N LEU A 446 -16.31 46.61 -11.42
CA LEU A 446 -17.07 45.90 -12.45
C LEU A 446 -16.10 45.51 -13.59
N GLN A 447 -16.15 44.24 -14.03
CA GLN A 447 -15.27 43.68 -15.05
C GLN A 447 -13.85 43.32 -14.58
N GLU A 448 -13.59 43.22 -13.29
CA GLU A 448 -12.32 42.64 -12.85
C GLU A 448 -12.21 41.19 -13.35
N ASN A 449 -11.15 40.94 -14.13
CA ASN A 449 -10.92 39.64 -14.74
C ASN A 449 -10.08 38.75 -13.80
N LEU A 450 -10.68 37.67 -13.34
CA LEU A 450 -10.02 36.65 -12.57
C LEU A 450 -9.65 35.47 -13.49
N GLN A 451 -8.42 35.01 -13.39
CA GLN A 451 -7.92 33.86 -14.14
C GLN A 451 -7.75 32.67 -13.21
N LEU A 452 -8.40 31.56 -13.58
CA LEU A 452 -8.31 30.28 -12.91
C LEU A 452 -7.46 29.33 -13.74
N ALA A 453 -6.48 28.70 -13.10
CA ALA A 453 -5.75 27.56 -13.64
C ALA A 453 -5.94 26.36 -12.71
N ALA A 454 -6.00 25.15 -13.28
CA ALA A 454 -6.16 23.93 -12.50
C ALA A 454 -5.27 22.80 -13.03
N LYS A 455 -4.87 21.89 -12.14
CA LYS A 455 -4.09 20.72 -12.48
C LYS A 455 -4.49 19.54 -11.56
N ILE A 456 -4.65 18.37 -12.15
CA ILE A 456 -4.74 17.10 -11.43
C ILE A 456 -3.31 16.61 -11.15
N ASN A 457 -2.96 16.52 -9.88
CA ASN A 457 -1.63 16.10 -9.45
C ASN A 457 -1.52 14.56 -9.37
N GLU A 458 -0.29 14.05 -9.38
CA GLU A 458 0.02 12.62 -9.27
C GLU A 458 -0.40 12.00 -7.92
N ASP A 459 -0.59 12.82 -6.91
CA ASP A 459 -1.08 12.42 -5.58
C ASP A 459 -2.61 12.38 -5.48
N GLN A 460 -3.32 12.43 -6.63
CA GLN A 460 -4.77 12.43 -6.72
C GLN A 460 -5.43 13.65 -6.06
N THR A 461 -4.74 14.77 -6.00
CA THR A 461 -5.33 16.07 -5.63
C THR A 461 -5.54 16.94 -6.85
N VAL A 462 -6.48 17.89 -6.75
CA VAL A 462 -6.61 18.93 -7.75
C VAL A 462 -6.14 20.26 -7.14
N MET A 463 -5.12 20.83 -7.75
CA MET A 463 -4.63 22.15 -7.39
C MET A 463 -5.35 23.19 -8.23
N ILE A 464 -6.04 24.09 -7.56
CA ILE A 464 -6.68 25.27 -8.15
C ILE A 464 -5.81 26.49 -7.84
N PHE A 465 -5.59 27.33 -8.82
CA PHE A 465 -4.94 28.63 -8.67
C PHE A 465 -5.80 29.71 -9.29
N VAL A 466 -6.16 30.74 -8.52
CA VAL A 466 -6.94 31.88 -9.00
C VAL A 466 -6.16 33.16 -8.73
N ARG A 467 -6.06 34.02 -9.72
CA ARG A 467 -5.43 35.34 -9.62
C ARG A 467 -6.21 36.40 -10.39
N ASN A 468 -6.01 37.65 -10.05
CA ASN A 468 -6.37 38.73 -10.95
C ASN A 468 -5.41 38.69 -12.17
N ARG A 469 -5.96 38.73 -13.39
CA ARG A 469 -5.19 38.62 -14.64
C ARG A 469 -4.08 39.69 -14.79
N TYR A 470 -4.31 40.85 -14.20
CA TYR A 470 -3.39 42.00 -14.32
C TYR A 470 -2.43 42.16 -13.15
N MET A 471 -2.48 41.25 -12.17
CA MET A 471 -1.58 41.22 -11.02
C MET A 471 -0.58 40.08 -11.10
N GLY A 472 0.55 40.21 -10.42
CA GLY A 472 1.55 39.14 -10.36
C GLY A 472 1.03 37.87 -9.68
N GLU A 473 1.70 36.75 -9.90
CA GLU A 473 1.31 35.45 -9.34
C GLU A 473 1.34 35.41 -7.82
N GLU A 474 2.16 36.26 -7.18
CA GLU A 474 2.26 36.43 -5.73
C GLU A 474 0.94 36.88 -5.07
N TYR A 475 0.06 37.53 -5.81
CA TYR A 475 -1.28 37.96 -5.34
C TYR A 475 -2.36 36.91 -5.57
N GLY A 476 -2.03 35.80 -6.23
CA GLY A 476 -2.95 34.70 -6.46
C GLY A 476 -3.18 33.84 -5.21
N LYS A 477 -4.30 33.16 -5.17
CA LYS A 477 -4.63 32.18 -4.12
C LYS A 477 -4.70 30.78 -4.66
N ARG A 478 -4.27 29.83 -3.84
CA ARG A 478 -4.26 28.39 -4.14
C ARG A 478 -5.23 27.66 -3.24
N LEU A 479 -5.88 26.66 -3.81
CA LEU A 479 -6.74 25.71 -3.11
C LEU A 479 -6.40 24.31 -3.57
N GLU A 480 -6.18 23.41 -2.64
CA GLU A 480 -6.01 21.98 -2.89
C GLU A 480 -7.31 21.26 -2.59
N LEU A 481 -7.87 20.57 -3.58
CA LEU A 481 -9.04 19.71 -3.45
C LEU A 481 -8.56 18.26 -3.34
N ASN A 482 -8.96 17.56 -2.28
CA ASN A 482 -8.51 16.22 -1.93
C ASN A 482 -9.64 15.21 -1.73
N LYS A 483 -10.88 15.58 -2.08
CA LYS A 483 -12.08 14.75 -1.91
C LYS A 483 -12.59 14.14 -3.21
N LEU A 484 -11.94 14.44 -4.34
CA LEU A 484 -12.30 13.84 -5.62
C LEU A 484 -11.89 12.37 -5.63
N THR A 485 -12.69 11.55 -6.30
CA THR A 485 -12.44 10.12 -6.44
C THR A 485 -11.83 9.79 -7.79
N PHE A 486 -11.07 8.72 -7.83
CA PHE A 486 -10.38 8.25 -9.02
C PHE A 486 -10.59 6.74 -9.18
N TYR A 487 -10.59 6.25 -10.40
CA TYR A 487 -10.51 4.83 -10.72
C TYR A 487 -9.28 4.56 -11.61
N TYR A 488 -8.86 3.32 -11.65
CA TYR A 488 -7.75 2.90 -12.50
C TYR A 488 -8.29 2.33 -13.80
N ASP A 489 -7.94 2.91 -14.96
CA ASP A 489 -8.34 2.39 -16.26
C ASP A 489 -7.25 1.47 -16.81
N LEU A 490 -7.62 0.24 -17.10
CA LEU A 490 -6.75 -0.81 -17.65
C LEU A 490 -6.72 -0.82 -19.18
N GLU A 491 -7.36 0.15 -19.85
CA GLU A 491 -7.36 0.24 -21.31
C GLU A 491 -5.94 0.15 -21.86
N GLY A 492 -5.73 -0.70 -22.88
CA GLY A 492 -4.41 -0.94 -23.49
C GLY A 492 -3.51 -1.93 -22.74
N LEU A 493 -3.92 -2.47 -21.58
CA LEU A 493 -3.21 -3.61 -21.02
C LEU A 493 -3.54 -4.90 -21.78
N PRO A 494 -2.55 -5.77 -22.07
CA PRO A 494 -2.82 -7.05 -22.74
C PRO A 494 -3.89 -7.87 -22.00
N GLY A 495 -4.93 -8.31 -22.70
CA GLY A 495 -6.07 -9.03 -22.16
C GLY A 495 -7.19 -8.14 -21.58
N ALA A 496 -7.13 -6.81 -21.67
CA ALA A 496 -8.26 -5.94 -21.33
C ALA A 496 -9.40 -6.06 -22.36
N GLU A 497 -9.05 -6.28 -23.63
CA GLU A 497 -10.02 -6.41 -24.74
C GLU A 497 -10.91 -7.66 -24.65
N GLU A 498 -10.45 -8.73 -23.98
CA GLU A 498 -11.26 -9.95 -23.78
C GLU A 498 -12.42 -9.78 -22.78
N ILE A 499 -12.47 -8.65 -22.06
CA ILE A 499 -13.53 -8.34 -21.08
C ILE A 499 -14.78 -7.77 -21.79
N GLU A 500 -14.62 -7.12 -22.93
CA GLU A 500 -15.73 -6.47 -23.66
C GLU A 500 -16.61 -7.46 -24.46
N GLU A 501 -16.08 -8.57 -24.95
CA GLU A 501 -16.83 -9.53 -25.79
C GLU A 501 -17.75 -10.49 -25.01
N GLY A 502 -17.69 -10.52 -23.68
CA GLY A 502 -18.49 -11.41 -22.81
C GLY A 502 -19.75 -10.80 -22.19
N ALA A 503 -20.01 -9.51 -22.38
CA ALA A 503 -21.16 -8.83 -21.76
C ALA A 503 -22.31 -8.64 -22.75
N VAL A 504 -23.02 -9.73 -23.07
CA VAL A 504 -24.38 -9.62 -23.61
C VAL A 504 -25.26 -9.16 -22.44
N TYR A 505 -25.71 -7.94 -22.50
CA TYR A 505 -26.73 -7.40 -21.59
C TYR A 505 -28.06 -8.02 -21.95
N ASP A 506 -28.54 -9.00 -21.21
CA ASP A 506 -29.97 -9.28 -21.10
C ASP A 506 -30.54 -8.34 -20.03
N GLU A 507 -31.26 -7.34 -20.49
CA GLU A 507 -32.17 -6.56 -19.67
C GLU A 507 -33.29 -7.49 -19.18
N LEU A 508 -33.44 -7.65 -17.87
CA LEU A 508 -34.69 -7.93 -17.19
C LEU A 508 -34.70 -7.21 -15.83
#